data_5e504d9d1e00fcdeed7053c723233114
#
_entry.id   5e504d9d1e00fcdeed7053c723233114
#
_cell.length_a   1.000
_cell.length_b   1.000
_cell.length_c   1.000
_cell.angle_alpha   90.00
_cell.angle_beta   90.00
_cell.angle_gamma   90.00
#
_symmetry.space_group_name_H-M   'P 1'
#
loop_
_entity.id
_entity.type
_entity.pdbx_description
1 polymer ?
#
loop_
_entity_poly.entity_id
_entity_poly.type
_entity_poly.pdbx_seq_one_letter_code
_entity_poly.pdbx_strand_id
1 'polypeptide(L)'
;MITQLPIGQIIVIAITSTVLSLTLNAVRSDGIPLLAEELAVAEEIEHDAAEPRLLAITLDQALEFYQKGTVFVDAREPEYYQEGHIKGAWNIPFFLELVFKLDSLQGKDAPMVIYCSGDECGSSEDLAYELQAEGFSNLLVFKGGWTAWNT
;
A
#
# COMPACT_ATOMS: atom_id res chain seq x y z
N MET A 1 46.15 13.63 -2.50
CA MET A 1 46.52 12.51 -3.39
C MET A 1 45.46 11.43 -3.16
N ILE A 2 44.43 11.35 -4.02
CA ILE A 2 43.41 10.31 -3.92
C ILE A 2 44.02 9.07 -4.56
N THR A 3 44.39 8.09 -3.75
CA THR A 3 44.90 6.79 -4.23
C THR A 3 43.77 6.09 -4.96
N GLN A 4 43.90 5.93 -6.28
CA GLN A 4 42.97 5.14 -7.09
C GLN A 4 43.05 3.68 -6.62
N LEU A 5 41.97 3.19 -6.02
CA LEU A 5 41.84 1.76 -5.70
C LEU A 5 41.82 0.95 -7.00
N PRO A 6 42.64 -0.11 -7.15
CA PRO A 6 42.60 -0.95 -8.33
C PRO A 6 41.23 -1.62 -8.48
N ILE A 7 40.71 -1.64 -9.69
CA ILE A 7 39.36 -2.16 -10.04
C ILE A 7 39.10 -3.54 -9.39
N GLY A 8 40.11 -4.41 -9.34
CA GLY A 8 39.99 -5.72 -8.69
C GLY A 8 39.64 -5.64 -7.19
N GLN A 9 40.18 -4.67 -6.46
CA GLN A 9 39.87 -4.48 -5.03
C GLN A 9 38.44 -3.94 -4.86
N ILE A 10 37.99 -3.04 -5.73
CA ILE A 10 36.59 -2.53 -5.72
C ILE A 10 35.61 -3.67 -5.92
N ILE A 11 35.87 -4.55 -6.90
CA ILE A 11 35.01 -5.71 -7.18
C ILE A 11 34.96 -6.68 -5.97
N VAL A 12 36.12 -6.97 -5.38
CA VAL A 12 36.17 -7.85 -4.21
C VAL A 12 35.40 -7.26 -3.03
N ILE A 13 35.56 -5.97 -2.75
CA ILE A 13 34.81 -5.28 -1.68
C ILE A 13 33.31 -5.31 -1.96
N ALA A 14 32.88 -5.04 -3.18
CA ALA A 14 31.49 -5.08 -3.57
C ALA A 14 30.87 -6.46 -3.37
N ILE A 15 31.54 -7.52 -3.84
CA ILE A 15 31.05 -8.91 -3.69
C ILE A 15 31.00 -9.31 -2.21
N THR A 16 32.06 -9.04 -1.45
CA THR A 16 32.09 -9.42 -0.04
C THR A 16 31.05 -8.70 0.80
N SER A 17 30.82 -7.39 0.55
CA SER A 17 29.79 -6.62 1.25
C SER A 17 28.38 -7.11 0.91
N THR A 18 28.12 -7.42 -0.36
CA THR A 18 26.81 -7.96 -0.79
C THR A 18 26.54 -9.33 -0.15
N VAL A 19 27.50 -10.25 -0.21
CA VAL A 19 27.36 -11.57 0.40
C VAL A 19 27.14 -11.46 1.91
N LEU A 20 27.92 -10.62 2.59
CA LEU A 20 27.76 -10.39 4.03
C LEU A 20 26.38 -9.82 4.36
N SER A 21 25.92 -8.82 3.61
CA SER A 21 24.61 -8.19 3.80
C SER A 21 23.45 -9.20 3.62
N LEU A 22 23.48 -10.00 2.56
CA LEU A 22 22.47 -11.03 2.30
C LEU A 22 22.47 -12.11 3.38
N THR A 23 23.68 -12.53 3.83
CA THR A 23 23.81 -13.53 4.90
C THR A 23 23.25 -13.00 6.23
N LEU A 24 23.59 -11.78 6.59
CA LEU A 24 23.06 -11.14 7.80
C LEU A 24 21.54 -10.98 7.74
N ASN A 25 20.98 -10.59 6.58
CA ASN A 25 19.54 -10.49 6.40
C ASN A 25 18.85 -11.85 6.54
N ALA A 26 19.44 -12.92 6.03
CA ALA A 26 18.88 -14.28 6.10
C ALA A 26 18.93 -14.91 7.52
N VAL A 27 19.88 -14.48 8.37
CA VAL A 27 20.04 -15.01 9.74
C VAL A 27 19.20 -14.23 10.75
N ARG A 28 18.78 -13.01 10.43
CA ARG A 28 17.93 -12.21 11.32
C ARG A 28 16.51 -12.75 11.34
N SER A 29 15.89 -12.79 12.52
CA SER A 29 14.48 -13.16 12.67
C SER A 29 13.50 -12.12 12.11
N ASP A 30 13.97 -10.88 11.95
CA ASP A 30 13.28 -9.71 11.40
C ASP A 30 13.93 -9.26 10.06
N GLY A 31 14.43 -10.20 9.28
CA GLY A 31 15.06 -9.92 7.99
C GLY A 31 14.11 -9.26 7.01
N ILE A 32 14.63 -8.34 6.19
CA ILE A 32 13.84 -7.64 5.16
C ILE A 32 13.52 -8.64 4.04
N PRO A 33 12.24 -8.80 3.64
CA PRO A 33 11.88 -9.62 2.50
C PRO A 33 12.50 -9.05 1.21
N LEU A 34 13.19 -9.89 0.45
CA LEU A 34 13.85 -9.48 -0.81
C LEU A 34 12.90 -9.48 -2.01
N LEU A 35 11.73 -10.05 -1.85
CA LEU A 35 10.65 -10.04 -2.83
C LEU A 35 9.43 -9.41 -2.15
N ALA A 36 8.73 -8.55 -2.90
CA ALA A 36 7.47 -8.02 -2.44
C ALA A 36 6.47 -9.17 -2.26
N GLU A 37 5.80 -9.23 -1.11
CA GLU A 37 4.72 -10.15 -0.86
C GLU A 37 3.44 -9.53 -1.41
N GLU A 38 2.78 -10.21 -2.33
CA GLU A 38 1.50 -9.72 -2.85
C GLU A 38 0.43 -9.83 -1.77
N LEU A 39 -0.43 -8.81 -1.69
CA LEU A 39 -1.58 -8.83 -0.79
C LEU A 39 -2.49 -10.02 -1.11
N ALA A 40 -2.91 -10.74 -0.07
CA ALA A 40 -3.90 -11.79 -0.21
C ALA A 40 -5.21 -11.20 -0.73
N VAL A 41 -5.75 -11.77 -1.82
CA VAL A 41 -7.09 -11.43 -2.30
C VAL A 41 -8.11 -12.11 -1.40
N ALA A 42 -9.03 -11.34 -0.86
CA ALA A 42 -10.09 -11.89 -0.02
C ALA A 42 -11.06 -12.72 -0.86
N GLU A 43 -11.13 -14.03 -0.62
CA GLU A 43 -12.13 -14.90 -1.24
C GLU A 43 -13.52 -14.59 -0.67
N GLU A 44 -13.62 -14.31 0.62
CA GLU A 44 -14.86 -13.92 1.32
C GLU A 44 -14.51 -12.91 2.41
N ILE A 45 -15.21 -11.77 2.43
CA ILE A 45 -14.98 -10.75 3.45
C ILE A 45 -16.04 -10.90 4.53
N GLU A 46 -15.69 -11.49 5.64
CA GLU A 46 -16.53 -11.45 6.84
C GLU A 46 -16.59 -10.01 7.37
N HIS A 47 -17.78 -9.45 7.43
CA HIS A 47 -18.04 -8.05 7.80
C HIS A 47 -17.81 -7.75 9.29
N ASP A 48 -17.56 -8.77 10.10
CA ASP A 48 -17.48 -8.69 11.57
C ASP A 48 -16.10 -9.11 12.12
N ALA A 49 -15.03 -8.90 11.33
CA ALA A 49 -13.71 -9.29 11.78
C ALA A 49 -13.12 -8.24 12.75
N ALA A 50 -12.98 -8.66 14.01
CA ALA A 50 -12.33 -7.87 15.08
C ALA A 50 -10.78 -7.82 14.93
N GLU A 51 -10.21 -8.45 13.90
CA GLU A 51 -8.75 -8.48 13.68
C GLU A 51 -8.32 -7.47 12.62
N PRO A 52 -7.18 -6.79 12.82
CA PRO A 52 -6.61 -5.88 11.82
C PRO A 52 -6.36 -6.61 10.50
N ARG A 53 -6.83 -6.06 9.40
CA ARG A 53 -6.65 -6.66 8.06
C ARG A 53 -6.24 -5.62 7.03
N LEU A 54 -5.36 -6.07 6.17
CA LEU A 54 -4.96 -5.41 4.93
C LEU A 54 -5.14 -6.43 3.81
N LEU A 55 -6.18 -6.27 3.00
CA LEU A 55 -6.60 -7.22 2.00
C LEU A 55 -6.79 -6.57 0.63
N ALA A 56 -6.43 -7.26 -0.44
CA ALA A 56 -6.82 -6.89 -1.78
C ALA A 56 -8.29 -7.29 -2.04
N ILE A 57 -9.04 -6.42 -2.73
CA ILE A 57 -10.44 -6.67 -3.10
C ILE A 57 -10.67 -6.56 -4.59
N THR A 58 -11.67 -7.29 -5.09
CA THR A 58 -12.12 -7.27 -6.47
C THR A 58 -13.03 -6.07 -6.75
N LEU A 59 -13.39 -5.84 -8.03
CA LEU A 59 -14.35 -4.81 -8.42
C LEU A 59 -15.73 -5.04 -7.80
N ASP A 60 -16.22 -6.28 -7.80
CA ASP A 60 -17.55 -6.61 -7.24
C ASP A 60 -17.59 -6.29 -5.74
N GLN A 61 -16.55 -6.65 -5.00
CA GLN A 61 -16.40 -6.32 -3.58
C GLN A 61 -16.29 -4.81 -3.35
N ALA A 62 -15.54 -4.09 -4.18
CA ALA A 62 -15.43 -2.64 -4.10
C ALA A 62 -16.79 -1.95 -4.33
N LEU A 63 -17.60 -2.44 -5.28
CA LEU A 63 -18.95 -1.96 -5.54
C LEU A 63 -19.88 -2.17 -4.32
N GLU A 64 -19.77 -3.32 -3.64
CA GLU A 64 -20.53 -3.58 -2.42
C GLU A 64 -20.17 -2.60 -1.30
N PHE A 65 -18.87 -2.36 -1.08
CA PHE A 65 -18.42 -1.36 -0.09
C PHE A 65 -18.88 0.05 -0.45
N TYR A 66 -18.85 0.40 -1.73
CA TYR A 66 -19.35 1.70 -2.20
C TYR A 66 -20.84 1.90 -1.92
N GLN A 67 -21.68 0.87 -2.19
CA GLN A 67 -23.11 0.90 -1.89
C GLN A 67 -23.41 1.01 -0.40
N LYS A 68 -22.53 0.50 0.45
CA LYS A 68 -22.62 0.61 1.92
C LYS A 68 -22.15 1.97 2.45
N GLY A 69 -21.65 2.86 1.58
CA GLY A 69 -21.16 4.18 1.96
C GLY A 69 -19.79 4.18 2.62
N THR A 70 -19.00 3.11 2.42
CA THR A 70 -17.61 3.04 2.89
C THR A 70 -16.79 4.18 2.29
N VAL A 71 -15.85 4.72 3.06
CA VAL A 71 -14.93 5.76 2.57
C VAL A 71 -13.98 5.17 1.54
N PHE A 72 -13.87 5.86 0.40
CA PHE A 72 -12.91 5.57 -0.64
C PHE A 72 -11.80 6.62 -0.63
N VAL A 73 -10.56 6.18 -0.74
CA VAL A 73 -9.37 7.04 -0.80
C VAL A 73 -8.65 6.79 -2.12
N ASP A 74 -8.46 7.84 -2.88
CA ASP A 74 -7.70 7.83 -4.12
C ASP A 74 -6.24 8.17 -3.83
N ALA A 75 -5.36 7.20 -4.00
CA ALA A 75 -3.92 7.33 -3.74
C ALA A 75 -3.12 7.90 -4.92
N ARG A 76 -3.80 8.32 -5.99
CA ARG A 76 -3.15 8.95 -7.15
C ARG A 76 -2.79 10.41 -6.87
N GLU A 77 -1.89 10.93 -7.70
CA GLU A 77 -1.61 12.37 -7.72
C GLU A 77 -2.88 13.20 -8.03
N PRO A 78 -3.00 14.42 -7.51
CA PRO A 78 -4.21 15.26 -7.67
C PRO A 78 -4.61 15.50 -9.11
N GLU A 79 -3.66 15.51 -10.06
CA GLU A 79 -3.91 15.70 -11.48
C GLU A 79 -4.77 14.57 -12.04
N TYR A 80 -4.45 13.31 -11.72
CA TYR A 80 -5.23 12.14 -12.15
C TYR A 80 -6.61 12.10 -11.49
N TYR A 81 -6.71 12.52 -10.23
CA TYR A 81 -7.99 12.64 -9.55
C TYR A 81 -8.92 13.63 -10.23
N GLN A 82 -8.38 14.78 -10.70
CA GLN A 82 -9.15 15.80 -11.42
C GLN A 82 -9.62 15.35 -12.80
N GLU A 83 -8.88 14.49 -13.49
CA GLU A 83 -9.28 13.91 -14.77
C GLU A 83 -10.47 12.95 -14.63
N GLY A 84 -10.62 12.30 -13.48
CA GLY A 84 -11.72 11.39 -13.17
C GLY A 84 -11.43 10.54 -11.95
N HIS A 85 -12.44 10.30 -11.12
CA HIS A 85 -12.29 9.54 -9.88
C HIS A 85 -13.60 8.86 -9.47
N ILE A 86 -13.55 7.92 -8.54
CA ILE A 86 -14.75 7.30 -7.93
C ILE A 86 -15.52 8.39 -7.18
N LYS A 87 -16.78 8.59 -7.53
CA LYS A 87 -17.57 9.66 -6.95
C LYS A 87 -17.62 9.59 -5.43
N GLY A 88 -17.20 10.68 -4.78
CA GLY A 88 -17.13 10.77 -3.32
C GLY A 88 -15.85 10.25 -2.70
N ALA A 89 -14.92 9.74 -3.49
CA ALA A 89 -13.61 9.39 -3.00
C ALA A 89 -12.81 10.63 -2.56
N TRP A 90 -11.91 10.43 -1.62
CA TRP A 90 -11.03 11.48 -1.11
C TRP A 90 -9.65 11.35 -1.73
N ASN A 91 -9.14 12.47 -2.23
CA ASN A 91 -7.74 12.60 -2.62
C ASN A 91 -7.12 13.69 -1.77
N ILE A 92 -6.33 13.31 -0.78
CA ILE A 92 -5.68 14.21 0.17
C ILE A 92 -4.18 13.94 0.12
N PRO A 93 -3.40 14.78 -0.59
CA PRO A 93 -1.97 14.55 -0.80
C PRO A 93 -1.12 14.63 0.47
N PHE A 94 -1.59 15.33 1.50
CA PHE A 94 -0.89 15.45 2.76
C PHE A 94 -1.28 14.32 3.71
N PHE A 95 -0.37 13.35 3.89
CA PHE A 95 -0.62 12.14 4.68
C PHE A 95 -1.18 12.41 6.08
N LEU A 96 -0.58 13.33 6.84
CA LEU A 96 -1.06 13.66 8.18
C LEU A 96 -2.47 14.26 8.19
N GLU A 97 -2.84 15.02 7.16
CA GLU A 97 -4.20 15.56 7.01
C GLU A 97 -5.19 14.42 6.74
N LEU A 98 -4.81 13.47 5.88
CA LEU A 98 -5.62 12.28 5.59
C LEU A 98 -5.83 11.45 6.86
N VAL A 99 -4.77 11.14 7.62
CA VAL A 99 -4.83 10.41 8.89
C VAL A 99 -5.78 11.11 9.87
N PHE A 100 -5.60 12.41 10.10
CA PHE A 100 -6.44 13.17 11.01
C PHE A 100 -7.91 13.17 10.58
N LYS A 101 -8.17 13.33 9.30
CA LYS A 101 -9.54 13.36 8.76
C LYS A 101 -10.22 12.01 8.86
N LEU A 102 -9.53 10.92 8.55
CA LEU A 102 -10.03 9.55 8.66
C LEU A 102 -10.38 9.23 10.13
N ASP A 103 -9.45 9.47 11.05
CA ASP A 103 -9.64 9.19 12.47
C ASP A 103 -10.79 10.01 13.06
N SER A 104 -10.89 11.30 12.71
CA SER A 104 -11.94 12.19 13.22
C SER A 104 -13.34 11.80 12.74
N LEU A 105 -13.49 11.25 11.52
CA LEU A 105 -14.80 11.00 10.92
C LEU A 105 -15.33 9.59 11.19
N GLN A 106 -14.48 8.59 11.22
CA GLN A 106 -14.92 7.20 11.32
C GLN A 106 -14.13 6.37 12.34
N GLY A 107 -13.03 6.91 12.88
CA GLY A 107 -12.11 6.17 13.75
C GLY A 107 -11.23 5.21 12.94
N LYS A 108 -10.33 4.52 13.66
CA LYS A 108 -9.30 3.68 13.04
C LYS A 108 -9.75 2.26 12.69
N ASP A 109 -10.87 1.81 13.22
CA ASP A 109 -11.38 0.46 13.01
C ASP A 109 -12.42 0.36 11.88
N ALA A 110 -12.91 1.49 11.38
CA ALA A 110 -13.88 1.49 10.30
C ALA A 110 -13.23 1.06 8.98
N PRO A 111 -13.95 0.30 8.13
CA PRO A 111 -13.45 -0.10 6.84
C PRO A 111 -13.23 1.08 5.92
N MET A 112 -12.17 1.05 5.13
CA MET A 112 -11.93 1.97 4.04
C MET A 112 -11.38 1.25 2.82
N VAL A 113 -11.70 1.77 1.64
CA VAL A 113 -11.19 1.26 0.37
C VAL A 113 -10.17 2.25 -0.19
N ILE A 114 -8.97 1.77 -0.44
CA ILE A 114 -7.89 2.54 -1.03
C ILE A 114 -7.69 2.06 -2.46
N TYR A 115 -7.59 2.96 -3.41
CA TYR A 115 -7.38 2.60 -4.81
C TYR A 115 -6.41 3.56 -5.50
N CYS A 116 -5.94 3.13 -6.66
CA CYS A 116 -5.04 3.90 -7.52
C CYS A 116 -5.48 3.76 -8.99
N SER A 117 -4.58 3.82 -9.94
CA SER A 117 -4.93 3.74 -11.36
C SER A 117 -5.38 2.33 -11.79
N GLY A 118 -4.70 1.29 -11.32
CA GLY A 118 -4.96 -0.11 -11.66
C GLY A 118 -3.91 -1.05 -11.07
N ASP A 119 -3.91 -2.31 -11.50
CA ASP A 119 -3.15 -3.41 -10.89
C ASP A 119 -1.63 -3.20 -10.78
N GLU A 120 -1.04 -2.49 -11.72
CA GLU A 120 0.42 -2.22 -11.72
C GLU A 120 0.83 -1.01 -10.85
N CYS A 121 -0.12 -0.34 -10.22
CA CYS A 121 0.13 0.85 -9.42
C CYS A 121 0.29 0.49 -7.93
N GLY A 122 1.49 0.65 -7.38
CA GLY A 122 1.80 0.37 -5.97
C GLY A 122 1.29 1.41 -4.97
N SER A 123 0.91 2.62 -5.40
CA SER A 123 0.59 3.74 -4.50
C SER A 123 -0.55 3.44 -3.52
N SER A 124 -1.54 2.62 -3.89
CA SER A 124 -2.63 2.23 -2.99
C SER A 124 -2.18 1.26 -1.90
N GLU A 125 -1.25 0.36 -2.22
CA GLU A 125 -0.66 -0.55 -1.25
C GLU A 125 0.26 0.20 -0.29
N ASP A 126 1.12 1.08 -0.83
CA ASP A 126 2.04 1.90 -0.03
C ASP A 126 1.25 2.76 0.98
N LEU A 127 0.20 3.44 0.52
CA LEU A 127 -0.67 4.23 1.39
C LEU A 127 -1.37 3.35 2.43
N ALA A 128 -1.80 2.16 2.08
CA ALA A 128 -2.44 1.23 3.00
C ALA A 128 -1.46 0.78 4.10
N TYR A 129 -0.22 0.47 3.77
CA TYR A 129 0.82 0.14 4.77
C TYR A 129 1.14 1.34 5.68
N GLU A 130 1.21 2.55 5.15
CA GLU A 130 1.42 3.76 5.95
C GLU A 130 0.25 3.97 6.93
N LEU A 131 -1.01 3.81 6.49
CA LEU A 131 -2.18 3.92 7.35
C LEU A 131 -2.22 2.79 8.41
N GLN A 132 -1.81 1.57 8.05
CA GLN A 132 -1.69 0.47 9.00
C GLN A 132 -0.67 0.79 10.10
N ALA A 133 0.46 1.38 9.75
CA ALA A 133 1.47 1.84 10.71
C ALA A 133 0.94 2.92 11.68
N GLU A 134 -0.02 3.74 11.23
CA GLU A 134 -0.74 4.71 12.07
C GLU A 134 -1.87 4.07 12.91
N GLY A 135 -2.07 2.76 12.80
CA GLY A 135 -3.01 1.98 13.60
C GLY A 135 -4.41 1.84 13.00
N PHE A 136 -4.60 2.12 11.73
CA PHE A 136 -5.84 1.75 11.03
C PHE A 136 -5.88 0.24 10.80
N SER A 137 -7.01 -0.39 11.10
CA SER A 137 -7.08 -1.85 11.20
C SER A 137 -7.88 -2.51 10.06
N ASN A 138 -8.65 -1.78 9.28
CA ASN A 138 -9.58 -2.34 8.30
C ASN A 138 -9.38 -1.73 6.91
N LEU A 139 -8.28 -2.12 6.27
CA LEU A 139 -7.78 -1.53 5.04
C LEU A 139 -8.01 -2.48 3.86
N LEU A 140 -8.72 -2.00 2.85
CA LEU A 140 -9.10 -2.76 1.67
C LEU A 140 -8.49 -2.09 0.44
N VAL A 141 -7.62 -2.79 -0.27
CA VAL A 141 -6.96 -2.28 -1.47
C VAL A 141 -7.69 -2.77 -2.71
N PHE A 142 -8.33 -1.85 -3.42
CA PHE A 142 -8.95 -2.16 -4.70
C PHE A 142 -7.91 -2.08 -5.82
N LYS A 143 -7.32 -3.23 -6.17
CA LYS A 143 -6.22 -3.33 -7.14
C LYS A 143 -6.62 -2.94 -8.56
N GLY A 144 -7.82 -3.30 -9.02
CA GLY A 144 -8.34 -2.89 -10.32
C GLY A 144 -8.44 -1.37 -10.52
N GLY A 145 -8.54 -0.62 -9.43
CA GLY A 145 -8.43 0.82 -9.37
C GLY A 145 -9.42 1.56 -10.27
N TRP A 146 -9.05 2.79 -10.62
CA TRP A 146 -9.86 3.64 -11.49
C TRP A 146 -10.12 3.01 -12.87
N THR A 147 -9.14 2.30 -13.43
CA THR A 147 -9.29 1.67 -14.75
C THR A 147 -10.42 0.65 -14.77
N ALA A 148 -10.49 -0.24 -13.77
CA ALA A 148 -11.56 -1.23 -13.71
C ALA A 148 -12.92 -0.61 -13.30
N TRP A 149 -12.89 0.47 -12.51
CA TRP A 149 -14.12 1.14 -12.09
C TRP A 149 -14.82 1.90 -13.21
N ASN A 150 -14.06 2.50 -14.13
CA ASN A 150 -14.55 3.38 -15.20
C ASN A 150 -14.89 2.64 -16.51
N THR A 151 -14.91 1.31 -16.50
CA THR A 151 -15.33 0.50 -17.66
C THR A 151 -16.83 0.23 -17.61
#